data_85d15c50aa04344fda75bd11c4bceb4b
#
_entry.id   85d15c50aa04344fda75bd11c4bceb4b
#
_cell.length_a   1.000
_cell.length_b   1.000
_cell.length_c   1.000
_cell.angle_alpha   90.00
_cell.angle_beta   90.00
_cell.angle_gamma   90.00
#
_symmetry.space_group_name_H-M   'P 1'
#
loop_
_entity.id
_entity.type
_entity.pdbx_description
1 polymer ?
#
loop_
_entity_poly.entity_id
_entity_poly.type
_entity_poly.pdbx_seq_one_letter_code
_entity_poly.pdbx_strand_id
1 'polypeptide(L)'
;MRKTKSLLGTLLAIFAFASCEVPGGAQKNDGNDVDLYGMPIDFSNVGYHQGESKIPSYPVSVTLTAPADGADATALIQNALNQVPSPGAVLLKEGQYNVGGSIKIERDGVVLRGEGQGTIIKATGTSTRSLIVLGKSTSRQMSGEEMVRGEFVAAGQKWVAVTNPSSFKHGDRVGLCFRPNSKWVSDLKMDQIAQNADNSVKQWTPGDYVLVWERTVDHVDGAKVWFDAPVVMELHSKYATKISLSHVQWDRIEESGIEDLMLVSDYDPAVLDSDGNLADEKHSWNAIDVKCAENCWVSGVKSAHFAGSLVDMKTGSRQITIKDCVSTAPVSLITGSRRYAFHISGGQMCFIRNCRAEHDRHGFVTGARVPGPNVFLDCEMVNAYSDIGPHHRWASGVLYDNCTTDRRIEVQDRAGYGTGHGWAGVSIVYWNCKGSSIVCQSPWVNGKNWCIGCIGTRWEGRKYSDGLKRPVGEWHSYGVPVEPQSLYRYQFDLRCGK
;
A
#
# COMPACT_ATOMS: atom_id res chain seq x y z
N MET A 1 -37.87 -5.40 76.37
CA MET A 1 -36.43 -5.65 76.38
C MET A 1 -36.15 -6.99 75.67
N ARG A 2 -35.71 -6.99 74.40
CA ARG A 2 -34.99 -8.09 73.76
C ARG A 2 -34.32 -7.49 72.53
N LYS A 3 -32.99 -7.53 72.55
CA LYS A 3 -32.13 -7.06 71.43
C LYS A 3 -32.11 -8.14 70.33
N THR A 4 -32.43 -7.76 69.09
CA THR A 4 -32.21 -8.58 67.92
C THR A 4 -31.02 -8.01 67.14
N LYS A 5 -29.96 -8.82 67.00
CA LYS A 5 -28.78 -8.54 66.20
C LYS A 5 -29.08 -8.84 64.74
N SER A 6 -28.88 -7.87 63.87
CA SER A 6 -28.90 -8.06 62.42
C SER A 6 -27.53 -8.63 61.94
N LEU A 7 -27.53 -9.77 61.30
CA LEU A 7 -26.40 -10.32 60.57
C LEU A 7 -26.46 -9.83 59.12
N LEU A 8 -25.51 -9.02 58.74
CA LEU A 8 -25.27 -8.63 57.33
C LEU A 8 -24.43 -9.73 56.70
N GLY A 9 -25.01 -10.53 55.84
CA GLY A 9 -24.32 -11.53 55.04
C GLY A 9 -23.79 -10.88 53.72
N THR A 10 -22.48 -10.76 53.59
CA THR A 10 -21.82 -10.32 52.37
C THR A 10 -21.81 -11.44 51.35
N LEU A 11 -22.59 -11.32 50.29
CA LEU A 11 -22.56 -12.23 49.15
C LEU A 11 -21.37 -11.89 48.27
N LEU A 12 -20.38 -12.76 48.27
CA LEU A 12 -19.22 -12.69 47.37
C LEU A 12 -19.64 -13.31 46.03
N ALA A 13 -19.88 -12.52 45.01
CA ALA A 13 -20.10 -12.98 43.65
C ALA A 13 -18.76 -13.37 43.03
N ILE A 14 -18.53 -14.66 42.91
CA ILE A 14 -17.40 -15.21 42.14
C ILE A 14 -17.77 -15.12 40.67
N PHE A 15 -17.20 -14.18 39.95
CA PHE A 15 -17.23 -14.18 38.48
C PHE A 15 -16.25 -15.24 37.99
N ALA A 16 -16.80 -16.37 37.55
CA ALA A 16 -16.04 -17.35 36.76
C ALA A 16 -15.78 -16.75 35.38
N PHE A 17 -14.54 -16.37 35.12
CA PHE A 17 -14.08 -16.12 33.74
C PHE A 17 -14.12 -17.47 33.00
N ALA A 18 -15.11 -17.60 32.12
CA ALA A 18 -15.09 -18.66 31.13
C ALA A 18 -13.92 -18.34 30.18
N SER A 19 -12.86 -19.13 30.24
CA SER A 19 -11.83 -19.16 29.23
C SER A 19 -12.47 -19.56 27.90
N CYS A 20 -12.57 -18.63 26.96
CA CYS A 20 -12.92 -18.95 25.60
C CYS A 20 -11.77 -19.78 25.03
N GLU A 21 -11.95 -21.08 24.93
CA GLU A 21 -11.07 -21.95 24.16
C GLU A 21 -11.14 -21.50 22.69
N VAL A 22 -10.01 -21.13 22.10
CA VAL A 22 -9.85 -20.85 20.69
C VAL A 22 -10.04 -22.17 19.93
N PRO A 23 -11.10 -22.34 19.11
CA PRO A 23 -11.24 -23.56 18.33
C PRO A 23 -10.33 -23.49 17.12
N GLY A 24 -9.31 -24.31 17.08
CA GLY A 24 -8.49 -24.54 15.91
C GLY A 24 -7.03 -24.76 16.29
N GLY A 25 -6.68 -26.01 16.53
CA GLY A 25 -5.28 -26.40 16.67
C GLY A 25 -4.50 -26.00 15.43
N ALA A 26 -3.51 -25.13 15.60
CA ALA A 26 -2.57 -24.77 14.56
C ALA A 26 -1.85 -26.04 14.09
N GLN A 27 -2.09 -26.45 12.84
CA GLN A 27 -1.20 -27.40 12.17
C GLN A 27 0.11 -26.67 11.92
N LYS A 28 1.20 -27.15 12.53
CA LYS A 28 2.55 -26.70 12.21
C LYS A 28 2.81 -27.01 10.74
N ASN A 29 2.73 -25.97 9.92
CA ASN A 29 3.26 -26.00 8.56
C ASN A 29 4.72 -25.50 8.61
N ASP A 30 5.57 -26.14 7.84
CA ASP A 30 7.02 -25.93 7.75
C ASP A 30 7.44 -24.44 7.87
N GLY A 31 7.63 -23.95 9.09
CA GLY A 31 8.20 -22.65 9.41
C GLY A 31 7.24 -21.45 9.47
N ASN A 32 5.91 -21.62 9.39
CA ASN A 32 4.96 -20.50 9.49
C ASN A 32 4.04 -20.63 10.71
N ASP A 33 4.48 -20.14 11.86
CA ASP A 33 3.62 -19.90 13.04
C ASP A 33 2.66 -18.69 12.87
N VAL A 34 2.41 -18.25 11.63
CA VAL A 34 1.75 -16.97 11.29
C VAL A 34 0.34 -17.16 10.78
N ASP A 35 -0.17 -18.40 10.69
CA ASP A 35 -1.53 -18.66 10.20
C ASP A 35 -2.57 -18.35 11.28
N LEU A 36 -3.05 -17.12 11.28
CA LEU A 36 -4.18 -16.71 12.09
C LEU A 36 -5.44 -16.67 11.23
N TYR A 37 -6.48 -17.38 11.67
CA TYR A 37 -7.79 -17.46 10.98
C TYR A 37 -7.71 -18.00 9.55
N GLY A 38 -6.78 -18.90 9.26
CA GLY A 38 -6.59 -19.45 7.92
C GLY A 38 -6.01 -18.44 6.89
N MET A 39 -5.39 -17.37 7.38
CA MET A 39 -4.72 -16.35 6.56
C MET A 39 -3.18 -16.58 6.62
N PRO A 40 -2.59 -17.17 5.56
CA PRO A 40 -1.23 -17.70 5.63
C PRO A 40 -0.13 -16.68 5.33
N ILE A 41 -0.46 -15.41 5.07
CA ILE A 41 0.49 -14.44 4.53
C ILE A 41 1.18 -13.67 5.65
N ASP A 42 2.51 -13.68 5.64
CA ASP A 42 3.35 -12.83 6.46
C ASP A 42 3.54 -11.46 5.82
N PHE A 43 3.00 -10.42 6.45
CA PHE A 43 3.10 -9.03 6.02
C PHE A 43 4.26 -8.27 6.67
N SER A 44 5.06 -8.89 7.52
CA SER A 44 6.08 -8.20 8.31
C SER A 44 7.27 -7.66 7.49
N ASN A 45 7.45 -8.17 6.26
CA ASN A 45 8.60 -7.86 5.40
C ASN A 45 8.38 -6.60 4.53
N VAL A 46 7.96 -5.47 5.14
CA VAL A 46 7.66 -4.23 4.42
C VAL A 46 8.36 -3.02 5.03
N GLY A 47 8.47 -1.95 4.23
CA GLY A 47 9.06 -0.69 4.65
C GLY A 47 10.59 -0.68 4.63
N TYR A 48 11.15 0.41 5.08
CA TYR A 48 12.59 0.66 5.16
C TYR A 48 13.31 -0.51 5.84
N HIS A 49 14.22 -1.17 5.12
CA HIS A 49 14.91 -2.39 5.54
C HIS A 49 13.97 -3.40 6.23
N GLN A 50 12.77 -3.58 5.68
CA GLN A 50 11.75 -4.51 6.23
C GLN A 50 11.40 -4.26 7.71
N GLY A 51 11.56 -3.01 8.17
CA GLY A 51 11.32 -2.61 9.56
C GLY A 51 12.45 -2.98 10.54
N GLU A 52 13.48 -3.69 10.12
CA GLU A 52 14.56 -4.16 10.99
C GLU A 52 15.53 -3.05 11.41
N SER A 53 15.65 -2.01 10.58
CA SER A 53 16.49 -0.85 10.86
C SER A 53 15.66 0.39 11.14
N LYS A 54 16.17 1.24 12.02
CA LYS A 54 15.59 2.58 12.21
C LYS A 54 15.94 3.46 11.01
N ILE A 55 14.98 4.28 10.56
CA ILE A 55 15.26 5.33 9.59
C ILE A 55 16.36 6.24 10.17
N PRO A 56 17.46 6.47 9.42
CA PRO A 56 18.59 7.25 9.94
C PRO A 56 18.25 8.74 10.03
N SER A 57 18.89 9.44 10.94
CA SER A 57 18.89 10.91 10.97
C SER A 57 20.23 11.40 10.43
N TYR A 58 20.27 11.79 9.16
CA TYR A 58 21.50 12.29 8.54
C TYR A 58 21.86 13.69 9.03
N PRO A 59 23.16 14.01 9.10
CA PRO A 59 23.61 15.32 9.50
C PRO A 59 23.20 16.38 8.48
N VAL A 60 22.82 17.57 8.97
CA VAL A 60 22.56 18.73 8.12
C VAL A 60 23.89 19.25 7.60
N SER A 61 24.09 19.17 6.29
CA SER A 61 25.32 19.64 5.61
C SER A 61 25.10 20.92 4.83
N VAL A 62 23.85 21.24 4.49
CA VAL A 62 23.47 22.48 3.80
C VAL A 62 22.21 23.02 4.46
N THR A 63 22.21 24.33 4.73
CA THR A 63 21.02 25.03 5.25
C THR A 63 20.62 26.13 4.28
N LEU A 64 19.34 26.18 3.93
CA LEU A 64 18.76 27.20 3.05
C LEU A 64 17.72 28.04 3.82
N THR A 65 17.63 29.31 3.45
CA THR A 65 16.56 30.22 3.85
C THR A 65 15.69 30.56 2.66
N ALA A 66 14.39 30.77 2.90
CA ALA A 66 13.47 31.15 1.84
C ALA A 66 13.87 32.48 1.22
N PRO A 67 13.76 32.68 -0.11
CA PRO A 67 13.98 33.98 -0.75
C PRO A 67 13.05 35.05 -0.18
N ALA A 68 13.61 36.18 0.23
CA ALA A 68 12.85 37.24 0.93
C ALA A 68 11.78 37.92 0.06
N ASP A 69 12.00 37.96 -1.24
CA ASP A 69 11.11 38.55 -2.25
C ASP A 69 10.08 37.56 -2.83
N GLY A 70 10.05 36.31 -2.32
CA GLY A 70 9.19 35.25 -2.84
C GLY A 70 9.58 34.73 -4.23
N ALA A 71 10.85 34.94 -4.64
CA ALA A 71 11.38 34.43 -5.89
C ALA A 71 11.31 32.89 -5.97
N ASP A 72 11.39 32.36 -7.19
CA ASP A 72 11.39 30.91 -7.44
C ASP A 72 12.62 30.24 -6.81
N ALA A 73 12.39 29.34 -5.89
CA ALA A 73 13.41 28.59 -5.15
C ALA A 73 13.77 27.24 -5.81
N THR A 74 13.22 26.91 -6.98
CA THR A 74 13.46 25.60 -7.63
C THR A 74 14.94 25.32 -7.80
N ALA A 75 15.67 26.24 -8.43
CA ALA A 75 17.11 26.08 -8.67
C ALA A 75 17.93 26.10 -7.37
N LEU A 76 17.55 26.90 -6.38
CA LEU A 76 18.19 26.99 -5.08
C LEU A 76 18.16 25.63 -4.37
N ILE A 77 16.98 25.02 -4.25
CA ILE A 77 16.80 23.71 -3.60
C ILE A 77 17.47 22.61 -4.42
N GLN A 78 17.27 22.60 -5.74
CA GLN A 78 17.82 21.55 -6.61
C GLN A 78 19.35 21.54 -6.58
N ASN A 79 19.99 22.68 -6.64
CA ASN A 79 21.46 22.80 -6.58
C ASN A 79 22.00 22.28 -5.23
N ALA A 80 21.33 22.60 -4.12
CA ALA A 80 21.73 22.11 -2.81
C ALA A 80 21.62 20.57 -2.73
N LEU A 81 20.52 19.98 -3.22
CA LEU A 81 20.34 18.53 -3.27
C LEU A 81 21.37 17.83 -4.17
N ASN A 82 21.77 18.47 -5.25
CA ASN A 82 22.79 17.92 -6.17
C ASN A 82 24.20 17.93 -5.55
N GLN A 83 24.48 18.86 -4.63
CA GLN A 83 25.81 19.09 -4.08
C GLN A 83 26.00 18.59 -2.64
N VAL A 84 24.91 18.35 -1.89
CA VAL A 84 25.00 17.89 -0.50
C VAL A 84 25.83 16.60 -0.43
N PRO A 85 26.77 16.47 0.54
CA PRO A 85 27.46 15.20 0.77
C PRO A 85 26.49 14.04 1.04
N SER A 86 26.83 12.85 0.63
CA SER A 86 26.07 11.62 0.94
C SER A 86 26.88 10.75 1.91
N PRO A 87 26.29 10.33 3.06
CA PRO A 87 24.95 10.70 3.53
C PRO A 87 24.87 12.12 4.07
N GLY A 88 23.77 12.84 3.78
CA GLY A 88 23.57 14.20 4.28
C GLY A 88 22.19 14.78 4.02
N ALA A 89 21.84 15.81 4.77
CA ALA A 89 20.56 16.50 4.65
C ALA A 89 20.73 17.95 4.19
N VAL A 90 19.82 18.38 3.31
CA VAL A 90 19.55 19.79 3.02
C VAL A 90 18.40 20.22 3.94
N LEU A 91 18.68 21.15 4.85
CA LEU A 91 17.69 21.73 5.76
C LEU A 91 17.13 23.03 5.14
N LEU A 92 15.83 23.07 4.99
CA LEU A 92 15.09 24.29 4.70
C LEU A 92 14.63 24.92 6.02
N LYS A 93 15.05 26.16 6.29
CA LYS A 93 14.56 26.94 7.44
C LYS A 93 13.07 27.25 7.28
N GLU A 94 12.39 27.57 8.38
CA GLU A 94 11.02 28.10 8.34
C GLU A 94 10.90 29.26 7.33
N GLY A 95 9.84 29.25 6.57
CA GLY A 95 9.56 30.20 5.50
C GLY A 95 8.90 29.54 4.30
N GLN A 96 8.49 30.35 3.32
CA GLN A 96 7.82 29.87 2.12
C GLN A 96 8.80 29.86 0.92
N TYR A 97 8.96 28.69 0.33
CA TYR A 97 9.76 28.44 -0.87
C TYR A 97 8.83 28.23 -2.07
N ASN A 98 8.72 29.22 -2.93
CA ASN A 98 7.93 29.09 -4.16
C ASN A 98 8.70 28.24 -5.18
N VAL A 99 8.06 27.24 -5.76
CA VAL A 99 8.66 26.27 -6.67
C VAL A 99 7.81 26.16 -7.94
N GLY A 100 8.31 26.74 -9.04
CA GLY A 100 7.65 26.72 -10.34
C GLY A 100 7.94 25.45 -11.15
N GLY A 101 9.01 24.71 -10.80
CA GLY A 101 9.40 23.44 -11.40
C GLY A 101 9.09 22.22 -10.54
N SER A 102 9.81 21.13 -10.80
CA SER A 102 9.84 19.95 -9.92
C SER A 102 11.20 19.82 -9.26
N ILE A 103 11.22 19.45 -7.98
CA ILE A 103 12.44 19.13 -7.23
C ILE A 103 12.68 17.63 -7.35
N LYS A 104 13.93 17.21 -7.61
CA LYS A 104 14.29 15.79 -7.79
C LYS A 104 15.38 15.38 -6.82
N ILE A 105 15.18 14.25 -6.15
CA ILE A 105 16.19 13.57 -5.33
C ILE A 105 16.55 12.30 -6.08
N GLU A 106 17.66 12.34 -6.83
CA GLU A 106 18.11 11.25 -7.73
C GLU A 106 19.43 10.61 -7.27
N ARG A 107 19.83 10.87 -6.01
CA ARG A 107 21.09 10.39 -5.40
C ARG A 107 20.80 9.62 -4.12
N ASP A 108 21.65 8.65 -3.83
CA ASP A 108 21.61 7.87 -2.59
C ASP A 108 22.02 8.71 -1.38
N GLY A 109 21.44 8.41 -0.22
CA GLY A 109 21.79 9.00 1.06
C GLY A 109 21.50 10.51 1.17
N VAL A 110 20.52 11.04 0.41
CA VAL A 110 20.17 12.47 0.40
C VAL A 110 18.80 12.70 1.02
N VAL A 111 18.72 13.62 1.98
CA VAL A 111 17.47 13.99 2.66
C VAL A 111 17.14 15.46 2.42
N LEU A 112 15.90 15.72 2.01
CA LEU A 112 15.30 17.06 2.06
C LEU A 112 14.51 17.18 3.35
N ARG A 113 14.91 18.09 4.23
CA ARG A 113 14.31 18.25 5.56
C ARG A 113 13.88 19.70 5.80
N GLY A 114 12.72 19.88 6.43
CA GLY A 114 12.26 21.16 6.97
C GLY A 114 12.42 21.25 8.49
N GLU A 115 11.99 22.36 9.04
CA GLU A 115 11.90 22.59 10.49
C GLU A 115 10.45 22.35 11.03
N GLY A 116 9.63 21.65 10.27
CA GLY A 116 8.22 21.37 10.58
C GLY A 116 7.26 22.10 9.67
N GLN A 117 6.05 22.36 10.15
CA GLN A 117 4.95 22.93 9.34
C GLN A 117 5.17 24.39 8.94
N GLY A 118 6.08 25.09 9.60
CA GLY A 118 6.51 26.44 9.21
C GLY A 118 7.41 26.48 7.98
N THR A 119 7.96 25.34 7.57
CA THR A 119 8.72 25.19 6.32
C THR A 119 7.77 24.78 5.20
N ILE A 120 7.42 25.73 4.34
CA ILE A 120 6.39 25.56 3.30
C ILE A 120 7.06 25.53 1.92
N ILE A 121 6.94 24.42 1.18
CA ILE A 121 7.25 24.39 -0.24
C ILE A 121 5.94 24.55 -1.00
N LYS A 122 5.82 25.67 -1.72
CA LYS A 122 4.62 26.00 -2.48
C LYS A 122 4.82 25.77 -3.97
N ALA A 123 4.10 24.80 -4.52
CA ALA A 123 4.06 24.60 -5.97
C ALA A 123 3.31 25.75 -6.63
N THR A 124 3.97 26.49 -7.51
CA THR A 124 3.38 27.63 -8.25
C THR A 124 3.20 27.30 -9.73
N GLY A 125 2.31 28.04 -10.39
CA GLY A 125 2.01 27.89 -11.81
C GLY A 125 0.96 26.83 -12.12
N THR A 126 0.63 26.70 -13.40
CA THR A 126 -0.52 25.94 -13.93
C THR A 126 -0.17 24.57 -14.49
N SER A 127 1.06 24.08 -14.27
CA SER A 127 1.53 22.79 -14.80
C SER A 127 1.08 21.62 -13.94
N THR A 128 0.47 20.63 -14.57
CA THR A 128 0.08 19.35 -13.93
C THR A 128 1.31 18.45 -13.75
N ARG A 129 2.10 18.70 -12.71
CA ARG A 129 3.34 17.98 -12.39
C ARG A 129 3.30 17.41 -10.98
N SER A 130 4.27 16.59 -10.64
CA SER A 130 4.61 16.29 -9.24
C SER A 130 5.60 17.33 -8.72
N LEU A 131 5.36 17.85 -7.52
CA LEU A 131 6.20 18.89 -6.92
C LEU A 131 7.58 18.32 -6.57
N ILE A 132 7.63 17.14 -5.91
CA ILE A 132 8.87 16.46 -5.56
C ILE A 132 8.86 15.06 -6.19
N VAL A 133 10.00 14.66 -6.74
CA VAL A 133 10.26 13.31 -7.25
C VAL A 133 11.41 12.71 -6.45
N LEU A 134 11.13 11.65 -5.71
CA LEU A 134 12.12 10.83 -4.99
C LEU A 134 12.41 9.59 -5.83
N GLY A 135 13.57 9.57 -6.49
CA GLY A 135 14.00 8.47 -7.33
C GLY A 135 14.21 8.80 -8.80
N LYS A 136 14.54 7.77 -9.55
CA LYS A 136 14.93 7.84 -10.97
C LYS A 136 13.79 7.42 -11.91
N SER A 137 14.00 7.59 -13.21
CA SER A 137 13.14 7.07 -14.27
C SER A 137 13.90 5.99 -15.05
N THR A 138 13.86 4.76 -14.52
CA THR A 138 14.54 3.60 -15.10
C THR A 138 13.55 2.46 -15.35
N SER A 139 13.99 1.37 -15.95
CA SER A 139 13.17 0.20 -16.22
C SER A 139 13.81 -1.05 -15.62
N ARG A 140 12.93 -2.01 -15.27
CA ARG A 140 13.34 -3.32 -14.79
C ARG A 140 14.03 -4.10 -15.90
N GLN A 141 15.20 -4.66 -15.60
CA GLN A 141 15.87 -5.65 -16.42
C GLN A 141 15.70 -7.03 -15.80
N MET A 142 15.45 -8.04 -16.61
CA MET A 142 15.29 -9.43 -16.15
C MET A 142 16.19 -10.33 -16.99
N SER A 143 16.85 -11.31 -16.34
CA SER A 143 17.75 -12.26 -16.99
C SER A 143 17.76 -13.61 -16.25
N GLY A 144 18.32 -14.65 -16.88
CA GLY A 144 18.51 -15.95 -16.23
C GLY A 144 17.20 -16.62 -15.81
N GLU A 145 16.24 -16.73 -16.74
CA GLU A 145 14.92 -17.27 -16.45
C GLU A 145 14.94 -18.78 -16.20
N GLU A 146 14.46 -19.21 -15.02
CA GLU A 146 14.30 -20.60 -14.63
C GLU A 146 12.83 -20.94 -14.39
N MET A 147 12.38 -22.09 -14.85
CA MET A 147 10.99 -22.52 -14.70
C MET A 147 10.71 -22.98 -13.27
N VAL A 148 9.60 -22.51 -12.69
CA VAL A 148 9.09 -23.02 -11.43
C VAL A 148 8.50 -24.41 -11.66
N ARG A 149 8.89 -25.35 -10.80
CA ARG A 149 8.44 -26.75 -10.83
C ARG A 149 7.18 -26.93 -9.98
N GLY A 150 6.38 -27.91 -10.34
CA GLY A 150 5.16 -28.25 -9.65
C GLY A 150 3.93 -27.59 -10.25
N GLU A 151 2.77 -28.08 -9.84
CA GLU A 151 1.48 -27.61 -10.35
C GLU A 151 0.90 -26.46 -9.52
N PHE A 152 1.40 -26.30 -8.29
CA PHE A 152 0.85 -25.37 -7.30
C PHE A 152 1.94 -24.78 -6.41
N VAL A 153 1.85 -23.46 -6.14
CA VAL A 153 2.58 -22.75 -5.10
C VAL A 153 1.55 -22.04 -4.21
N ALA A 154 1.59 -22.33 -2.92
CA ALA A 154 0.63 -21.78 -1.97
C ALA A 154 0.92 -20.28 -1.69
N ALA A 155 -0.13 -19.51 -1.44
CA ALA A 155 0.02 -18.21 -0.81
C ALA A 155 0.60 -18.39 0.61
N GLY A 156 1.50 -17.50 1.02
CA GLY A 156 2.24 -17.61 2.28
C GLY A 156 3.56 -18.38 2.18
N GLN A 157 3.74 -19.22 1.15
CA GLN A 157 4.98 -19.97 0.96
C GLN A 157 6.16 -19.03 0.66
N LYS A 158 7.30 -19.26 1.34
CA LYS A 158 8.51 -18.43 1.16
C LYS A 158 9.56 -19.04 0.22
N TRP A 159 9.20 -20.01 -0.61
CA TRP A 159 10.11 -20.66 -1.56
C TRP A 159 9.38 -21.10 -2.83
N VAL A 160 10.14 -21.31 -3.88
CA VAL A 160 9.70 -22.05 -5.08
C VAL A 160 10.76 -23.08 -5.49
N ALA A 161 10.33 -24.22 -6.01
CA ALA A 161 11.25 -25.15 -6.64
C ALA A 161 11.47 -24.73 -8.09
N VAL A 162 12.72 -24.74 -8.57
CA VAL A 162 13.07 -24.33 -9.94
C VAL A 162 13.83 -25.42 -10.69
N THR A 163 13.95 -25.25 -12.00
CA THR A 163 14.63 -26.24 -12.88
C THR A 163 16.12 -26.32 -12.59
N ASN A 164 16.78 -25.17 -12.46
CA ASN A 164 18.21 -25.06 -12.16
C ASN A 164 18.44 -24.14 -10.95
N PRO A 165 18.39 -24.66 -9.71
CA PRO A 165 18.54 -23.86 -8.51
C PRO A 165 19.94 -23.27 -8.33
N SER A 166 20.99 -23.88 -8.94
CA SER A 166 22.37 -23.37 -8.86
C SER A 166 22.58 -22.04 -9.60
N SER A 167 21.56 -21.56 -10.35
CA SER A 167 21.54 -20.22 -10.94
C SER A 167 21.38 -19.13 -9.88
N PHE A 168 20.96 -19.46 -8.65
CA PHE A 168 20.63 -18.51 -7.60
C PHE A 168 21.48 -18.72 -6.36
N LYS A 169 21.75 -17.62 -5.63
CA LYS A 169 22.49 -17.64 -4.36
C LYS A 169 21.92 -16.59 -3.39
N HIS A 170 22.30 -16.69 -2.12
CA HIS A 170 21.95 -15.71 -1.10
C HIS A 170 22.22 -14.26 -1.55
N GLY A 171 21.26 -13.37 -1.33
CA GLY A 171 21.34 -11.96 -1.68
C GLY A 171 20.93 -11.60 -3.11
N ASP A 172 20.75 -12.58 -3.99
CA ASP A 172 20.29 -12.29 -5.36
C ASP A 172 18.91 -11.64 -5.35
N ARG A 173 18.74 -10.60 -6.17
CA ARG A 173 17.44 -10.00 -6.46
C ARG A 173 16.77 -10.80 -7.56
N VAL A 174 15.56 -11.27 -7.28
CA VAL A 174 14.81 -12.13 -8.21
C VAL A 174 13.37 -11.64 -8.37
N GLY A 175 12.78 -11.93 -9.52
CA GLY A 175 11.37 -11.71 -9.83
C GLY A 175 10.67 -13.04 -10.05
N LEU A 176 9.71 -13.37 -9.18
CA LEU A 176 8.77 -14.45 -9.43
C LEU A 176 7.71 -13.94 -10.39
N CYS A 177 7.68 -14.52 -11.58
CA CYS A 177 6.83 -14.08 -12.68
C CYS A 177 5.68 -15.08 -12.91
N PHE A 178 4.45 -14.58 -12.90
CA PHE A 178 3.25 -15.30 -13.31
C PHE A 178 2.74 -14.71 -14.62
N ARG A 179 2.74 -15.52 -15.70
CA ARG A 179 2.17 -15.17 -17.00
C ARG A 179 0.86 -15.94 -17.17
N PRO A 180 -0.30 -15.29 -16.97
CA PRO A 180 -1.58 -15.99 -17.05
C PRO A 180 -1.88 -16.48 -18.47
N ASN A 181 -2.82 -17.42 -18.57
CA ASN A 181 -3.42 -17.87 -19.81
C ASN A 181 -4.90 -17.43 -19.91
N SER A 182 -5.55 -17.71 -21.04
CA SER A 182 -6.95 -17.34 -21.26
C SER A 182 -7.91 -18.01 -20.29
N LYS A 183 -7.58 -19.24 -19.82
CA LYS A 183 -8.41 -19.94 -18.82
C LYS A 183 -8.48 -19.19 -17.50
N TRP A 184 -7.38 -18.54 -17.06
CA TRP A 184 -7.38 -17.69 -15.86
C TRP A 184 -8.35 -16.52 -15.99
N VAL A 185 -8.31 -15.81 -17.11
CA VAL A 185 -9.21 -14.68 -17.37
C VAL A 185 -10.66 -15.13 -17.42
N SER A 186 -10.93 -16.27 -18.11
CA SER A 186 -12.28 -16.81 -18.27
C SER A 186 -12.85 -17.34 -16.96
N ASP A 187 -12.05 -18.06 -16.14
CA ASP A 187 -12.51 -18.56 -14.84
C ASP A 187 -12.75 -17.39 -13.85
N LEU A 188 -12.04 -16.28 -13.98
CA LEU A 188 -12.32 -15.02 -13.27
C LEU A 188 -13.52 -14.24 -13.82
N LYS A 189 -14.11 -14.64 -14.96
CA LYS A 189 -15.19 -13.94 -15.64
C LYS A 189 -14.82 -12.53 -16.15
N MET A 190 -13.54 -12.31 -16.41
CA MET A 190 -13.01 -11.01 -16.80
C MET A 190 -12.88 -10.82 -18.32
N ASP A 191 -13.23 -11.82 -19.12
CA ASP A 191 -13.40 -11.78 -20.57
C ASP A 191 -14.86 -11.54 -21.03
N GLN A 192 -15.76 -11.36 -20.08
CA GLN A 192 -17.20 -11.17 -20.31
C GLN A 192 -17.80 -10.07 -19.41
N ILE A 193 -17.03 -9.05 -19.09
CA ILE A 193 -17.50 -7.91 -18.30
C ILE A 193 -18.56 -7.15 -19.12
N ALA A 194 -19.73 -6.91 -18.51
CA ALA A 194 -20.80 -6.16 -19.16
C ALA A 194 -20.33 -4.75 -19.58
N GLN A 195 -20.70 -4.36 -20.80
CA GLN A 195 -20.35 -3.03 -21.33
C GLN A 195 -21.12 -1.92 -20.61
N ASN A 196 -20.48 -0.77 -20.50
CA ASN A 196 -21.12 0.50 -20.16
C ASN A 196 -21.89 1.04 -21.38
N ALA A 197 -22.73 2.04 -21.16
CA ALA A 197 -23.51 2.67 -22.22
C ALA A 197 -22.65 3.26 -23.37
N ASP A 198 -21.41 3.66 -23.05
CA ASP A 198 -20.43 4.22 -23.99
C ASP A 198 -19.48 3.17 -24.60
N ASN A 199 -19.69 1.88 -24.33
CA ASN A 199 -18.83 0.77 -24.73
C ASN A 199 -17.35 0.92 -24.33
N SER A 200 -17.07 1.61 -23.23
CA SER A 200 -15.70 1.90 -22.76
C SER A 200 -15.03 0.74 -22.02
N VAL A 201 -15.77 -0.32 -21.69
CA VAL A 201 -15.25 -1.46 -20.92
C VAL A 201 -14.28 -2.29 -21.76
N LYS A 202 -13.04 -2.37 -21.29
CA LYS A 202 -12.02 -3.26 -21.83
C LYS A 202 -12.06 -4.59 -21.09
N GLN A 203 -12.23 -5.68 -21.83
CA GLN A 203 -12.07 -7.03 -21.30
C GLN A 203 -10.62 -7.27 -20.90
N TRP A 204 -10.42 -8.10 -19.89
CA TRP A 204 -9.06 -8.47 -19.52
C TRP A 204 -8.46 -9.42 -20.55
N THR A 205 -7.18 -9.24 -20.82
CA THR A 205 -6.41 -10.15 -21.65
C THR A 205 -5.21 -10.71 -20.87
N PRO A 206 -4.77 -11.94 -21.11
CA PRO A 206 -3.62 -12.52 -20.38
C PRO A 206 -2.37 -11.64 -20.43
N GLY A 207 -2.09 -11.00 -21.57
CA GLY A 207 -0.92 -10.15 -21.75
C GLY A 207 -0.89 -8.91 -20.86
N ASP A 208 -2.06 -8.40 -20.47
CA ASP A 208 -2.19 -7.22 -19.60
C ASP A 208 -1.89 -7.55 -18.12
N TYR A 209 -1.86 -8.85 -17.74
CA TYR A 209 -1.79 -9.29 -16.36
C TYR A 209 -0.54 -10.13 -16.04
N VAL A 210 0.56 -9.85 -16.70
CA VAL A 210 1.85 -10.40 -16.28
C VAL A 210 2.24 -9.80 -14.93
N LEU A 211 2.27 -10.64 -13.90
CA LEU A 211 2.57 -10.23 -12.52
C LEU A 211 4.01 -10.61 -12.18
N VAL A 212 4.72 -9.70 -11.52
CA VAL A 212 6.10 -9.95 -11.07
C VAL A 212 6.27 -9.45 -9.64
N TRP A 213 6.56 -10.38 -8.74
CA TRP A 213 6.90 -10.08 -7.36
C TRP A 213 8.42 -10.14 -7.18
N GLU A 214 9.03 -9.02 -6.81
CA GLU A 214 10.47 -8.97 -6.51
C GLU A 214 10.72 -9.49 -5.10
N ARG A 215 11.77 -10.33 -4.99
CA ARG A 215 12.23 -10.94 -3.74
C ARG A 215 13.74 -10.89 -3.66
N THR A 216 14.27 -11.07 -2.46
CA THR A 216 15.68 -11.36 -2.24
C THR A 216 15.80 -12.84 -1.90
N VAL A 217 16.76 -13.51 -2.50
CA VAL A 217 17.03 -14.91 -2.17
C VAL A 217 17.66 -14.97 -0.78
N ASP A 218 16.99 -15.67 0.14
CA ASP A 218 17.51 -15.95 1.47
C ASP A 218 18.54 -17.08 1.44
N HIS A 219 18.16 -18.23 0.91
CA HIS A 219 19.06 -19.36 0.68
C HIS A 219 18.52 -20.29 -0.40
N VAL A 220 19.33 -21.27 -0.78
CA VAL A 220 18.94 -22.35 -1.69
C VAL A 220 19.12 -23.69 -0.98
N ASP A 221 18.07 -24.51 -0.98
CA ASP A 221 18.08 -25.87 -0.41
C ASP A 221 17.51 -26.88 -1.42
N GLY A 222 18.34 -27.74 -1.92
CA GLY A 222 17.98 -28.68 -2.98
C GLY A 222 17.46 -27.95 -4.22
N ALA A 223 16.23 -28.25 -4.61
CA ALA A 223 15.57 -27.55 -5.73
C ALA A 223 14.86 -26.23 -5.32
N LYS A 224 14.79 -25.93 -4.02
CA LYS A 224 14.05 -24.81 -3.47
C LYS A 224 14.90 -23.56 -3.38
N VAL A 225 14.40 -22.44 -3.90
CA VAL A 225 14.93 -21.09 -3.72
C VAL A 225 14.04 -20.37 -2.72
N TRP A 226 14.60 -20.03 -1.57
CA TRP A 226 13.89 -19.38 -0.46
C TRP A 226 14.01 -17.86 -0.55
N PHE A 227 12.96 -17.14 -0.09
CA PHE A 227 12.81 -15.70 -0.22
C PHE A 227 12.70 -14.98 1.11
N ASP A 228 13.07 -13.72 1.11
CA ASP A 228 12.89 -12.75 2.20
C ASP A 228 11.41 -12.49 2.54
N ALA A 229 10.50 -12.63 1.59
CA ALA A 229 9.06 -12.38 1.77
C ALA A 229 8.22 -13.44 1.05
N PRO A 230 6.98 -13.70 1.48
CA PRO A 230 6.17 -14.79 0.95
C PRO A 230 5.63 -14.52 -0.46
N VAL A 231 5.22 -15.59 -1.11
CA VAL A 231 4.31 -15.57 -2.26
C VAL A 231 2.94 -15.11 -1.78
N VAL A 232 2.38 -14.06 -2.35
CA VAL A 232 1.15 -13.42 -1.86
C VAL A 232 -0.11 -13.81 -2.63
N MET A 233 -0.01 -14.76 -3.56
CA MET A 233 -1.12 -15.26 -4.36
C MET A 233 -0.88 -16.74 -4.65
N GLU A 234 -1.93 -17.55 -4.66
CA GLU A 234 -1.81 -18.93 -5.13
C GLU A 234 -1.42 -18.96 -6.61
N LEU A 235 -0.38 -19.73 -6.95
CA LEU A 235 0.05 -19.91 -8.34
C LEU A 235 -0.26 -21.32 -8.80
N HIS A 236 -1.15 -21.44 -9.79
CA HIS A 236 -1.51 -22.72 -10.40
C HIS A 236 -1.01 -22.81 -11.83
N SER A 237 -0.30 -23.85 -12.19
CA SER A 237 0.22 -24.08 -13.55
C SER A 237 -0.90 -24.10 -14.60
N LYS A 238 -2.10 -24.63 -14.25
CA LYS A 238 -3.27 -24.63 -15.14
C LYS A 238 -3.77 -23.24 -15.56
N TYR A 239 -3.41 -22.19 -14.80
CA TYR A 239 -3.80 -20.80 -15.06
C TYR A 239 -2.67 -19.96 -15.67
N ALA A 240 -1.51 -20.55 -15.91
CA ALA A 240 -0.36 -19.86 -16.45
C ALA A 240 0.11 -20.47 -17.77
N THR A 241 0.56 -19.63 -18.68
CA THR A 241 1.42 -20.08 -19.78
C THR A 241 2.84 -20.33 -19.26
N LYS A 242 3.24 -19.62 -18.19
CA LYS A 242 4.55 -19.75 -17.57
C LYS A 242 4.52 -19.20 -16.13
N ILE A 243 5.18 -19.94 -15.22
CA ILE A 243 5.59 -19.44 -13.90
C ILE A 243 7.11 -19.61 -13.84
N SER A 244 7.85 -18.54 -13.62
CA SER A 244 9.31 -18.52 -13.69
C SER A 244 9.93 -17.61 -12.64
N LEU A 245 11.19 -17.87 -12.32
CA LEU A 245 12.05 -17.05 -11.48
C LEU A 245 13.19 -16.51 -12.32
N SER A 246 13.48 -15.22 -12.24
CA SER A 246 14.56 -14.57 -12.99
C SER A 246 15.31 -13.61 -12.10
N HIS A 247 16.58 -13.35 -12.38
CA HIS A 247 17.28 -12.22 -11.77
C HIS A 247 16.63 -10.90 -12.18
N VAL A 248 16.58 -9.97 -11.25
CA VAL A 248 16.04 -8.63 -11.47
C VAL A 248 17.10 -7.58 -11.16
N GLN A 249 17.24 -6.63 -12.05
CA GLN A 249 18.10 -5.47 -11.87
C GLN A 249 17.31 -4.18 -12.12
N TRP A 250 17.55 -3.19 -11.25
CA TRP A 250 17.07 -1.82 -11.36
C TRP A 250 18.21 -0.84 -11.08
N ASP A 251 18.17 0.30 -11.72
CA ASP A 251 18.92 1.47 -11.27
C ASP A 251 17.98 2.28 -10.36
N ARG A 252 18.04 2.01 -9.05
CA ARG A 252 17.29 2.70 -7.99
C ARG A 252 18.19 3.64 -7.22
N ILE A 253 17.60 4.65 -6.59
CA ILE A 253 18.24 5.32 -5.46
C ILE A 253 17.90 4.56 -4.18
N GLU A 254 18.76 4.69 -3.18
CA GLU A 254 18.58 4.10 -1.86
C GLU A 254 18.89 5.12 -0.76
N GLU A 255 18.41 4.83 0.48
CA GLU A 255 18.78 5.57 1.69
C GLU A 255 18.46 7.07 1.63
N SER A 256 17.37 7.46 0.97
CA SER A 256 17.01 8.87 0.76
C SER A 256 15.62 9.18 1.28
N GLY A 257 15.38 10.43 1.66
CA GLY A 257 14.11 10.77 2.28
C GLY A 257 13.67 12.22 2.18
N ILE A 258 12.40 12.44 2.58
CA ILE A 258 11.75 13.76 2.68
C ILE A 258 11.13 13.85 4.08
N GLU A 259 11.47 14.91 4.83
CA GLU A 259 11.12 15.02 6.25
C GLU A 259 10.60 16.40 6.64
N ASP A 260 9.58 16.43 7.50
CA ASP A 260 9.14 17.58 8.30
C ASP A 260 8.87 18.86 7.47
N LEU A 261 7.99 18.72 6.46
CA LEU A 261 7.64 19.78 5.52
C LEU A 261 6.12 19.96 5.42
N MET A 262 5.72 21.20 5.08
CA MET A 262 4.39 21.49 4.53
C MET A 262 4.50 21.71 3.02
N LEU A 263 3.75 20.93 2.24
CA LEU A 263 3.68 21.03 0.77
C LEU A 263 2.31 21.61 0.39
N VAL A 264 2.29 22.66 -0.41
CA VAL A 264 1.04 23.34 -0.82
C VAL A 264 1.05 23.52 -2.33
N SER A 265 -0.09 23.32 -2.99
CA SER A 265 -0.25 23.69 -4.41
C SER A 265 -1.04 24.98 -4.55
N ASP A 266 -0.60 25.88 -5.41
CA ASP A 266 -1.46 26.95 -5.94
C ASP A 266 -2.60 26.33 -6.75
N TYR A 267 -3.71 27.04 -6.83
CA TYR A 267 -4.88 26.70 -7.65
C TYR A 267 -5.70 27.96 -7.90
N ASP A 268 -6.62 27.92 -8.87
CA ASP A 268 -7.59 28.98 -9.13
C ASP A 268 -8.86 28.75 -8.30
N PRO A 269 -9.13 29.54 -7.27
CA PRO A 269 -10.32 29.39 -6.43
C PRO A 269 -11.64 29.76 -7.14
N ALA A 270 -11.58 30.35 -8.33
CA ALA A 270 -12.77 30.67 -9.13
C ALA A 270 -13.28 29.44 -9.92
N VAL A 271 -12.48 28.37 -10.06
CA VAL A 271 -12.87 27.15 -10.77
C VAL A 271 -13.62 26.23 -9.81
N LEU A 272 -14.93 26.15 -9.98
CA LEU A 272 -15.82 25.32 -9.16
C LEU A 272 -16.50 24.25 -10.04
N ASP A 273 -16.87 23.11 -9.43
CA ASP A 273 -17.75 22.12 -10.04
C ASP A 273 -19.23 22.52 -9.93
N SER A 274 -20.15 21.69 -10.44
CA SER A 274 -21.60 21.94 -10.37
C SER A 274 -22.17 22.03 -8.98
N ASP A 275 -21.48 21.47 -8.00
CA ASP A 275 -21.89 21.43 -6.58
C ASP A 275 -21.21 22.51 -5.74
N GLY A 276 -20.40 23.38 -6.37
CA GLY A 276 -19.68 24.47 -5.74
C GLY A 276 -18.39 24.08 -5.03
N ASN A 277 -17.86 22.87 -5.28
CA ASN A 277 -16.56 22.46 -4.75
C ASN A 277 -15.42 23.02 -5.59
N LEU A 278 -14.27 23.29 -4.98
CA LEU A 278 -13.03 23.65 -5.68
C LEU A 278 -12.60 22.53 -6.63
N ALA A 279 -12.47 22.84 -7.92
CA ALA A 279 -12.34 21.87 -9.00
C ALA A 279 -11.25 22.21 -10.03
N ASP A 280 -10.37 23.18 -9.72
CA ASP A 280 -9.24 23.46 -10.59
C ASP A 280 -8.35 22.21 -10.72
N GLU A 281 -7.89 21.94 -11.94
CA GLU A 281 -6.96 20.85 -12.23
C GLU A 281 -5.72 21.35 -13.01
N LYS A 282 -5.60 22.67 -13.20
CA LYS A 282 -4.46 23.28 -13.85
C LYS A 282 -3.43 23.74 -12.81
N HIS A 283 -2.98 22.82 -11.98
CA HIS A 283 -1.97 23.03 -10.96
C HIS A 283 -1.21 21.75 -10.65
N SER A 284 -0.35 21.74 -9.61
CA SER A 284 0.45 20.56 -9.28
C SER A 284 -0.44 19.36 -8.91
N TRP A 285 -0.19 18.22 -9.57
CA TRP A 285 -1.02 17.04 -9.44
C TRP A 285 -0.72 16.25 -8.16
N ASN A 286 0.52 15.79 -8.00
CA ASN A 286 0.97 15.11 -6.79
C ASN A 286 1.96 15.97 -6.01
N ALA A 287 1.95 15.87 -4.69
CA ALA A 287 2.98 16.48 -3.87
C ALA A 287 4.30 15.70 -4.04
N ILE A 288 4.28 14.37 -3.90
CA ILE A 288 5.46 13.52 -3.98
C ILE A 288 5.18 12.30 -4.86
N ASP A 289 6.03 12.08 -5.86
CA ASP A 289 6.17 10.81 -6.56
C ASP A 289 7.40 10.06 -6.04
N VAL A 290 7.23 8.79 -5.66
CA VAL A 290 8.35 7.87 -5.37
C VAL A 290 8.43 6.86 -6.50
N LYS A 291 9.59 6.74 -7.15
CA LYS A 291 9.77 5.81 -8.28
C LYS A 291 11.20 5.35 -8.42
N CYS A 292 11.42 4.08 -8.77
CA CYS A 292 12.77 3.51 -8.85
C CYS A 292 13.62 3.93 -7.63
N ALA A 293 13.08 3.65 -6.45
CA ALA A 293 13.68 3.95 -5.15
C ALA A 293 13.50 2.74 -4.23
N GLU A 294 14.47 2.47 -3.39
CA GLU A 294 14.45 1.38 -2.42
C GLU A 294 14.98 1.87 -1.07
N ASN A 295 14.47 1.33 0.04
CA ASN A 295 14.85 1.76 1.39
C ASN A 295 14.84 3.29 1.55
N CYS A 296 13.76 3.92 1.07
CA CYS A 296 13.55 5.36 1.14
C CYS A 296 12.33 5.69 2.02
N TRP A 297 12.19 6.97 2.40
CA TRP A 297 11.10 7.35 3.29
C TRP A 297 10.52 8.74 3.05
N VAL A 298 9.26 8.93 3.52
CA VAL A 298 8.62 10.23 3.69
C VAL A 298 8.05 10.27 5.11
N SER A 299 8.43 11.25 5.90
CA SER A 299 8.09 11.33 7.33
C SER A 299 7.70 12.75 7.75
N GLY A 300 6.61 12.89 8.54
CA GLY A 300 6.22 14.19 9.10
C GLY A 300 5.77 15.23 8.07
N VAL A 301 5.40 14.81 6.87
CA VAL A 301 5.00 15.70 5.77
C VAL A 301 3.50 15.93 5.78
N LYS A 302 3.10 17.21 5.67
CA LYS A 302 1.71 17.56 5.39
C LYS A 302 1.56 18.10 3.98
N SER A 303 0.37 17.91 3.40
CA SER A 303 0.05 18.52 2.10
C SER A 303 -1.33 19.14 2.07
N ALA A 304 -1.47 20.17 1.22
CA ALA A 304 -2.77 20.77 0.92
C ALA A 304 -2.87 21.13 -0.57
N HIS A 305 -4.09 21.01 -1.10
CA HIS A 305 -4.53 21.49 -2.40
C HIS A 305 -4.01 20.71 -3.62
N PHE A 306 -3.29 19.60 -3.46
CA PHE A 306 -2.91 18.77 -4.61
C PHE A 306 -4.11 18.04 -5.19
N ALA A 307 -4.15 17.89 -6.52
CA ALA A 307 -5.28 17.25 -7.21
C ALA A 307 -5.32 15.74 -7.04
N GLY A 308 -4.17 15.10 -6.96
CA GLY A 308 -3.98 13.65 -6.92
C GLY A 308 -3.61 13.14 -5.53
N SER A 309 -2.30 13.05 -5.25
CA SER A 309 -1.76 12.35 -4.07
C SER A 309 -0.82 13.24 -3.25
N LEU A 310 -0.78 13.02 -1.93
CA LEU A 310 0.37 13.42 -1.13
C LEU A 310 1.57 12.56 -1.52
N VAL A 311 1.42 11.23 -1.57
CA VAL A 311 2.49 10.33 -2.04
C VAL A 311 1.93 9.29 -3.00
N ASP A 312 2.52 9.19 -4.19
CA ASP A 312 2.28 8.10 -5.15
C ASP A 312 3.54 7.23 -5.29
N MET A 313 3.47 5.99 -4.80
CA MET A 313 4.55 5.00 -4.90
C MET A 313 4.41 4.21 -6.19
N LYS A 314 5.17 4.62 -7.19
CA LYS A 314 5.11 4.13 -8.57
C LYS A 314 5.97 2.88 -8.78
N THR A 315 5.89 2.34 -9.99
CA THR A 315 6.69 1.19 -10.43
C THR A 315 8.19 1.42 -10.17
N GLY A 316 8.86 0.38 -9.69
CA GLY A 316 10.25 0.41 -9.28
C GLY A 316 10.46 0.81 -7.81
N SER A 317 9.43 1.29 -7.10
CA SER A 317 9.51 1.53 -5.66
C SER A 317 9.47 0.22 -4.88
N ARG A 318 10.36 0.05 -3.91
CA ARG A 318 10.43 -1.12 -3.04
C ARG A 318 10.87 -0.73 -1.64
N GLN A 319 10.28 -1.34 -0.60
CA GLN A 319 10.66 -1.09 0.81
C GLN A 319 10.62 0.40 1.19
N ILE A 320 9.57 1.09 0.76
CA ILE A 320 9.33 2.50 1.08
C ILE A 320 8.54 2.62 2.39
N THR A 321 8.96 3.48 3.28
CA THR A 321 8.18 3.83 4.48
C THR A 321 7.61 5.23 4.40
N ILE A 322 6.28 5.35 4.52
CA ILE A 322 5.57 6.62 4.67
C ILE A 322 4.99 6.65 6.09
N LYS A 323 5.33 7.66 6.88
CA LYS A 323 4.86 7.73 8.26
C LYS A 323 4.55 9.15 8.73
N ASP A 324 3.59 9.25 9.65
CA ASP A 324 3.26 10.51 10.33
C ASP A 324 2.91 11.65 9.34
N CYS A 325 2.24 11.31 8.23
CA CYS A 325 1.92 12.23 7.13
C CYS A 325 0.41 12.54 7.07
N VAL A 326 0.07 13.75 6.62
CA VAL A 326 -1.32 14.22 6.54
C VAL A 326 -1.61 14.85 5.18
N SER A 327 -2.62 14.35 4.46
CA SER A 327 -3.19 14.97 3.25
C SER A 327 -4.46 15.71 3.60
N THR A 328 -4.57 16.98 3.19
CA THR A 328 -5.73 17.81 3.48
C THR A 328 -6.21 18.60 2.28
N ALA A 329 -7.51 18.91 2.25
CA ALA A 329 -8.14 19.86 1.33
C ALA A 329 -7.69 19.71 -0.15
N PRO A 330 -7.76 18.52 -0.76
CA PRO A 330 -7.39 18.35 -2.16
C PRO A 330 -8.29 19.18 -3.07
N VAL A 331 -7.72 19.73 -4.14
CA VAL A 331 -8.44 20.56 -5.12
C VAL A 331 -8.41 19.86 -6.47
N SER A 332 -9.57 19.37 -6.90
CA SER A 332 -9.84 18.74 -8.21
C SER A 332 -11.31 18.34 -8.28
N LEU A 333 -11.75 17.88 -9.42
CA LEU A 333 -13.06 17.22 -9.55
C LEU A 333 -13.16 16.00 -8.60
N ILE A 334 -14.34 15.78 -8.02
CA ILE A 334 -14.61 14.63 -7.16
C ILE A 334 -15.00 13.42 -8.02
N THR A 335 -14.09 12.97 -8.87
CA THR A 335 -14.32 11.87 -9.82
C THR A 335 -13.08 10.98 -10.00
N GLY A 336 -13.12 10.03 -10.93
CA GLY A 336 -12.05 9.04 -11.16
C GLY A 336 -10.66 9.63 -11.35
N SER A 337 -9.62 8.92 -10.92
CA SER A 337 -8.19 9.27 -11.02
C SER A 337 -7.73 10.48 -10.19
N ARG A 338 -8.52 10.95 -9.24
CA ARG A 338 -8.25 12.12 -8.40
C ARG A 338 -8.41 11.79 -6.93
N ARG A 339 -7.73 12.57 -6.06
CA ARG A 339 -7.87 12.52 -4.61
C ARG A 339 -7.57 11.13 -4.05
N TYR A 340 -6.37 10.62 -4.37
CA TYR A 340 -5.79 9.37 -3.88
C TYR A 340 -4.62 9.68 -2.95
N ALA A 341 -4.89 10.07 -1.69
CA ALA A 341 -3.89 10.66 -0.78
C ALA A 341 -2.60 9.85 -0.67
N PHE A 342 -2.70 8.58 -0.31
CA PHE A 342 -1.59 7.62 -0.19
C PHE A 342 -1.81 6.49 -1.18
N HIS A 343 -1.18 6.60 -2.32
CA HIS A 343 -1.39 5.71 -3.45
C HIS A 343 -0.20 4.80 -3.69
N ILE A 344 -0.42 3.49 -3.68
CA ILE A 344 0.55 2.52 -4.17
C ILE A 344 0.14 2.15 -5.60
N SER A 345 0.69 2.86 -6.59
CA SER A 345 0.33 2.62 -8.00
C SER A 345 1.18 1.53 -8.67
N GLY A 346 2.31 1.15 -8.06
CA GLY A 346 3.20 0.12 -8.58
C GLY A 346 4.32 -0.30 -7.63
N GLY A 347 4.33 0.25 -6.42
CA GLY A 347 5.29 -0.11 -5.37
C GLY A 347 5.02 -1.49 -4.77
N GLN A 348 6.05 -2.09 -4.18
CA GLN A 348 5.94 -3.35 -3.46
C GLN A 348 6.77 -3.34 -2.19
N MET A 349 6.35 -4.12 -1.20
CA MET A 349 6.93 -4.11 0.16
C MET A 349 6.92 -2.71 0.78
N CYS A 350 5.90 -1.90 0.45
CA CYS A 350 5.72 -0.54 0.97
C CYS A 350 4.96 -0.57 2.30
N PHE A 351 5.31 0.35 3.19
CA PHE A 351 4.73 0.48 4.51
C PHE A 351 4.25 1.91 4.76
N ILE A 352 2.95 2.08 4.92
CA ILE A 352 2.31 3.35 5.24
C ILE A 352 1.73 3.22 6.64
N ARG A 353 2.14 4.08 7.58
CA ARG A 353 1.68 4.00 8.96
C ARG A 353 1.42 5.36 9.59
N ASN A 354 0.44 5.41 10.50
CA ASN A 354 0.09 6.61 11.27
C ASN A 354 -0.12 7.83 10.36
N CYS A 355 -0.84 7.61 9.24
CA CYS A 355 -1.13 8.63 8.24
C CYS A 355 -2.62 8.99 8.24
N ARG A 356 -2.92 10.24 7.87
CA ARG A 356 -4.29 10.76 7.82
C ARG A 356 -4.60 11.38 6.46
N ALA A 357 -5.78 11.07 5.92
CA ALA A 357 -6.31 11.64 4.69
C ALA A 357 -7.65 12.34 4.97
N GLU A 358 -7.81 13.58 4.50
CA GLU A 358 -9.04 14.36 4.69
C GLU A 358 -9.58 14.85 3.35
N HIS A 359 -10.90 14.68 3.13
CA HIS A 359 -11.60 15.08 1.90
C HIS A 359 -11.10 14.38 0.63
N ASP A 360 -10.49 13.23 0.78
CA ASP A 360 -10.05 12.40 -0.33
C ASP A 360 -11.17 11.46 -0.82
N ARG A 361 -11.04 10.95 -2.05
CA ARG A 361 -11.92 9.88 -2.55
C ARG A 361 -11.44 8.51 -2.07
N HIS A 362 -10.16 8.27 -2.18
CA HIS A 362 -9.51 7.02 -1.78
C HIS A 362 -8.23 7.34 -1.02
N GLY A 363 -8.33 7.52 0.30
CA GLY A 363 -7.20 7.97 1.11
C GLY A 363 -6.06 6.97 1.16
N PHE A 364 -6.36 5.67 1.20
CA PHE A 364 -5.39 4.57 1.27
C PHE A 364 -5.73 3.52 0.22
N VAL A 365 -5.00 3.54 -0.90
CA VAL A 365 -5.43 2.86 -2.11
C VAL A 365 -4.28 2.21 -2.87
N THR A 366 -4.58 1.10 -3.56
CA THR A 366 -3.67 0.51 -4.54
C THR A 366 -4.23 0.64 -5.96
N GLY A 367 -3.32 0.81 -6.92
CA GLY A 367 -3.64 0.82 -8.35
C GLY A 367 -3.79 -0.57 -8.96
N ALA A 368 -3.60 -0.66 -10.28
CA ALA A 368 -3.71 -1.90 -11.04
C ALA A 368 -2.47 -2.79 -10.87
N ARG A 369 -2.68 -4.09 -10.65
CA ARG A 369 -1.63 -5.13 -10.64
C ARG A 369 -0.49 -4.86 -9.65
N VAL A 370 -0.81 -4.21 -8.54
CA VAL A 370 0.17 -3.87 -7.51
C VAL A 370 0.65 -5.15 -6.84
N PRO A 371 1.97 -5.42 -6.86
CA PRO A 371 2.52 -6.60 -6.22
C PRO A 371 2.74 -6.34 -4.71
N GLY A 372 2.35 -7.32 -3.88
CA GLY A 372 2.59 -7.27 -2.43
C GLY A 372 3.81 -8.10 -1.98
N PRO A 373 4.02 -8.17 -0.64
CA PRO A 373 3.17 -7.58 0.39
C PRO A 373 3.25 -6.06 0.46
N ASN A 374 2.16 -5.39 0.85
CA ASN A 374 2.11 -3.98 1.20
C ASN A 374 1.24 -3.79 2.44
N VAL A 375 1.51 -2.79 3.26
CA VAL A 375 0.79 -2.58 4.53
C VAL A 375 0.39 -1.13 4.73
N PHE A 376 -0.88 -0.92 5.11
CA PHE A 376 -1.40 0.30 5.72
C PHE A 376 -1.70 -0.01 7.19
N LEU A 377 -1.04 0.69 8.12
CA LEU A 377 -1.15 0.46 9.56
C LEU A 377 -1.54 1.75 10.30
N ASP A 378 -2.55 1.67 11.18
CA ASP A 378 -3.03 2.80 11.99
C ASP A 378 -3.32 4.06 11.14
N CYS A 379 -3.97 3.88 10.01
CA CYS A 379 -4.28 4.95 9.07
C CYS A 379 -5.75 5.39 9.18
N GLU A 380 -6.00 6.69 9.04
CA GLU A 380 -7.34 7.27 9.19
C GLU A 380 -7.73 8.10 7.98
N MET A 381 -8.92 7.84 7.42
CA MET A 381 -9.53 8.69 6.38
C MET A 381 -10.84 9.28 6.90
N VAL A 382 -10.97 10.61 6.88
CA VAL A 382 -12.14 11.33 7.36
C VAL A 382 -12.71 12.31 6.34
N ASN A 383 -13.98 12.66 6.47
CA ASN A 383 -14.70 13.50 5.53
C ASN A 383 -14.55 12.97 4.09
N ALA A 384 -14.56 11.66 3.95
CA ALA A 384 -14.23 10.99 2.72
C ALA A 384 -15.37 11.00 1.71
N TYR A 385 -15.04 10.95 0.42
CA TYR A 385 -16.03 10.85 -0.65
C TYR A 385 -16.29 9.40 -1.10
N SER A 386 -15.37 8.46 -0.85
CA SER A 386 -15.52 7.07 -1.28
C SER A 386 -14.88 6.09 -0.28
N ASP A 387 -14.15 5.10 -0.73
CA ASP A 387 -13.68 3.93 0.02
C ASP A 387 -12.17 3.92 0.26
N ILE A 388 -11.73 3.13 1.25
CA ILE A 388 -10.36 2.63 1.34
C ILE A 388 -10.33 1.17 0.89
N GLY A 389 -9.23 0.76 0.24
CA GLY A 389 -9.07 -0.59 -0.28
C GLY A 389 -8.37 -0.61 -1.64
N PRO A 390 -8.16 -1.81 -2.22
CA PRO A 390 -7.63 -1.90 -3.58
C PRO A 390 -8.65 -1.35 -4.58
N HIS A 391 -8.17 -0.50 -5.52
CA HIS A 391 -9.10 0.19 -6.40
C HIS A 391 -9.55 -0.66 -7.59
N HIS A 392 -8.63 -1.34 -8.29
CA HIS A 392 -8.96 -2.05 -9.53
C HIS A 392 -7.85 -2.99 -9.99
N ARG A 393 -8.24 -3.92 -10.88
CA ARG A 393 -7.34 -4.70 -11.73
C ARG A 393 -6.23 -5.41 -10.96
N TRP A 394 -6.62 -6.22 -9.94
CA TRP A 394 -5.79 -7.26 -9.36
C TRP A 394 -4.55 -6.79 -8.56
N ALA A 395 -4.75 -6.02 -7.51
CA ALA A 395 -3.72 -5.92 -6.47
C ALA A 395 -3.56 -7.26 -5.74
N SER A 396 -2.38 -7.59 -5.24
CA SER A 396 -2.14 -8.86 -4.54
C SER A 396 -1.35 -8.65 -3.24
N GLY A 397 -1.85 -9.22 -2.13
CA GLY A 397 -1.18 -9.19 -0.83
C GLY A 397 -1.10 -7.78 -0.22
N VAL A 398 -2.23 -7.25 0.26
CA VAL A 398 -2.30 -5.96 0.94
C VAL A 398 -2.98 -6.11 2.29
N LEU A 399 -2.33 -5.66 3.35
CA LEU A 399 -2.88 -5.59 4.69
C LEU A 399 -3.32 -4.16 5.01
N TYR A 400 -4.57 -4.02 5.44
CA TYR A 400 -5.09 -2.86 6.13
C TYR A 400 -5.26 -3.26 7.60
N ASP A 401 -4.44 -2.70 8.48
CA ASP A 401 -4.33 -3.05 9.90
C ASP A 401 -4.71 -1.85 10.76
N ASN A 402 -5.75 -1.97 11.57
CA ASN A 402 -6.31 -0.87 12.37
C ASN A 402 -6.67 0.40 11.55
N CYS A 403 -7.01 0.25 10.28
CA CYS A 403 -7.39 1.40 9.46
C CYS A 403 -8.84 1.82 9.72
N THR A 404 -9.09 3.12 9.75
CA THR A 404 -10.43 3.68 10.00
C THR A 404 -10.88 4.63 8.91
N THR A 405 -12.20 4.64 8.64
CA THR A 405 -12.80 5.60 7.70
C THR A 405 -14.27 5.85 8.09
N ASP A 406 -14.77 7.05 7.80
CA ASP A 406 -16.20 7.38 7.87
C ASP A 406 -17.01 6.87 6.68
N ARG A 407 -16.34 6.23 5.70
CA ARG A 407 -16.94 5.63 4.51
C ARG A 407 -16.73 4.12 4.46
N ARG A 408 -16.66 3.56 3.27
CA ARG A 408 -16.56 2.11 3.04
C ARG A 408 -15.13 1.59 3.11
N ILE A 409 -15.04 0.34 3.52
CA ILE A 409 -13.86 -0.52 3.33
C ILE A 409 -14.23 -1.54 2.26
N GLU A 410 -13.44 -1.64 1.18
CA GLU A 410 -13.94 -2.32 -0.03
C GLU A 410 -12.87 -3.18 -0.71
N VAL A 411 -13.10 -4.51 -0.80
CA VAL A 411 -12.51 -5.38 -1.80
C VAL A 411 -13.60 -6.21 -2.47
N GLN A 412 -13.78 -6.03 -3.79
CA GLN A 412 -14.83 -6.70 -4.55
C GLN A 412 -14.50 -6.75 -6.05
N ASP A 413 -15.28 -7.52 -6.80
CA ASP A 413 -15.39 -7.35 -8.23
C ASP A 413 -16.11 -6.03 -8.52
N ARG A 414 -15.46 -5.14 -9.25
CA ARG A 414 -15.99 -3.84 -9.67
C ARG A 414 -16.50 -3.86 -11.11
N ALA A 415 -16.44 -5.03 -11.77
CA ALA A 415 -16.93 -5.28 -13.12
C ALA A 415 -16.63 -4.15 -14.12
N GLY A 416 -17.65 -3.59 -14.78
CA GLY A 416 -17.54 -2.55 -15.79
C GLY A 416 -17.25 -1.14 -15.26
N TYR A 417 -17.08 -0.92 -13.94
CA TYR A 417 -16.73 0.40 -13.42
C TYR A 417 -15.48 0.95 -14.10
N GLY A 418 -15.46 2.26 -14.34
CA GLY A 418 -14.43 2.90 -15.14
C GLY A 418 -14.35 2.23 -16.53
N THR A 419 -13.20 1.73 -16.89
CA THR A 419 -12.96 1.04 -18.18
C THR A 419 -12.78 -0.48 -17.98
N GLY A 420 -13.58 -1.12 -17.14
CA GLY A 420 -13.45 -2.55 -16.82
C GLY A 420 -12.51 -2.80 -15.65
N HIS A 421 -12.88 -2.32 -14.45
CA HIS A 421 -12.07 -2.46 -13.25
C HIS A 421 -11.92 -3.92 -12.82
N GLY A 422 -13.00 -4.73 -12.97
CA GLY A 422 -13.01 -6.14 -12.60
C GLY A 422 -12.62 -6.37 -11.14
N TRP A 423 -12.00 -7.49 -10.85
CA TRP A 423 -11.52 -7.83 -9.51
C TRP A 423 -10.49 -6.82 -9.00
N ALA A 424 -10.78 -6.22 -7.85
CA ALA A 424 -9.92 -5.22 -7.24
C ALA A 424 -8.62 -5.84 -6.70
N GLY A 425 -8.71 -7.04 -6.09
CA GLY A 425 -7.52 -7.70 -5.57
C GLY A 425 -7.75 -9.09 -4.99
N VAL A 426 -6.65 -9.75 -4.67
CA VAL A 426 -6.55 -11.07 -4.02
C VAL A 426 -5.57 -10.99 -2.86
N SER A 427 -5.81 -11.80 -1.83
CA SER A 427 -5.00 -11.78 -0.59
C SER A 427 -4.98 -10.40 0.07
N ILE A 428 -6.14 -9.77 0.05
CA ILE A 428 -6.40 -8.53 0.76
C ILE A 428 -6.92 -8.87 2.16
N VAL A 429 -6.32 -8.28 3.17
CA VAL A 429 -6.65 -8.52 4.57
C VAL A 429 -7.05 -7.21 5.24
N TYR A 430 -8.24 -7.18 5.82
CA TYR A 430 -8.69 -6.14 6.74
C TYR A 430 -8.63 -6.71 8.15
N TRP A 431 -7.78 -6.14 9.01
CA TRP A 431 -7.58 -6.57 10.38
C TRP A 431 -7.96 -5.44 11.34
N ASN A 432 -8.97 -5.68 12.20
CA ASN A 432 -9.46 -4.71 13.17
C ASN A 432 -9.81 -3.32 12.57
N CYS A 433 -10.18 -3.27 11.30
CA CYS A 433 -10.55 -2.04 10.62
C CYS A 433 -11.96 -1.59 10.98
N LYS A 434 -12.21 -0.26 10.87
CA LYS A 434 -13.52 0.33 11.15
C LYS A 434 -13.98 1.24 10.01
N GLY A 435 -15.20 0.99 9.50
CA GLY A 435 -15.82 1.81 8.45
C GLY A 435 -17.33 1.88 8.59
N SER A 436 -18.00 2.74 7.82
CA SER A 436 -19.46 2.80 7.79
C SER A 436 -20.09 1.52 7.27
N SER A 437 -19.46 0.96 6.23
CA SER A 437 -19.81 -0.36 5.68
C SER A 437 -18.59 -1.07 5.13
N ILE A 438 -18.67 -2.40 5.04
CA ILE A 438 -17.55 -3.25 4.61
C ILE A 438 -18.05 -4.25 3.58
N VAL A 439 -17.33 -4.37 2.46
CA VAL A 439 -17.47 -5.47 1.52
C VAL A 439 -16.15 -6.21 1.39
N CYS A 440 -16.21 -7.54 1.52
CA CYS A 440 -15.09 -8.43 1.30
C CYS A 440 -15.57 -9.59 0.45
N GLN A 441 -15.21 -9.58 -0.83
CA GLN A 441 -15.44 -10.66 -1.78
C GLN A 441 -14.12 -11.31 -2.14
N SER A 442 -14.12 -12.62 -2.39
CA SER A 442 -12.96 -13.35 -2.93
C SER A 442 -13.14 -13.63 -4.41
N PRO A 443 -12.07 -13.61 -5.21
CA PRO A 443 -12.15 -14.03 -6.60
C PRO A 443 -12.48 -15.54 -6.68
N TRP A 444 -13.00 -15.98 -7.85
CA TRP A 444 -13.35 -17.39 -8.06
C TRP A 444 -12.13 -18.32 -8.06
N VAL A 445 -10.94 -17.78 -8.33
CA VAL A 445 -9.69 -18.54 -8.41
C VAL A 445 -8.50 -17.75 -7.87
N ASN A 446 -7.41 -18.42 -7.53
CA ASN A 446 -6.09 -17.91 -7.09
C ASN A 446 -6.05 -17.23 -5.72
N GLY A 447 -6.97 -17.60 -4.82
CA GLY A 447 -6.88 -17.21 -3.42
C GLY A 447 -8.12 -16.54 -2.88
N LYS A 448 -7.99 -15.99 -1.69
CA LYS A 448 -9.08 -15.44 -0.88
C LYS A 448 -8.77 -14.00 -0.45
N ASN A 449 -9.77 -13.33 0.11
CA ASN A 449 -9.65 -12.07 0.83
C ASN A 449 -10.27 -12.24 2.23
N TRP A 450 -9.76 -11.54 3.23
CA TRP A 450 -10.13 -11.69 4.63
C TRP A 450 -10.63 -10.39 5.25
N CYS A 451 -11.61 -10.50 6.12
CA CYS A 451 -12.13 -9.44 6.97
C CYS A 451 -12.22 -9.98 8.40
N ILE A 452 -11.29 -9.58 9.27
CA ILE A 452 -11.07 -10.16 10.59
C ILE A 452 -11.17 -9.06 11.64
N GLY A 453 -12.09 -9.22 12.64
CA GLY A 453 -12.25 -8.26 13.73
C GLY A 453 -12.81 -6.88 13.32
N CYS A 454 -13.31 -6.72 12.12
CA CYS A 454 -13.70 -5.44 11.57
C CYS A 454 -15.10 -4.99 11.99
N ILE A 455 -15.27 -3.67 12.15
CA ILE A 455 -16.52 -3.01 12.59
C ILE A 455 -17.09 -2.15 11.47
N GLY A 456 -18.35 -2.37 11.12
CA GLY A 456 -19.10 -1.61 10.10
C GLY A 456 -20.30 -2.41 9.59
N THR A 457 -21.18 -1.82 8.81
CA THR A 457 -22.30 -2.56 8.23
C THR A 457 -21.80 -3.50 7.14
N ARG A 458 -22.05 -4.81 7.28
CA ARG A 458 -21.69 -5.78 6.23
C ARG A 458 -22.51 -5.51 4.98
N TRP A 459 -21.84 -5.40 3.86
CA TRP A 459 -22.44 -5.21 2.55
C TRP A 459 -22.01 -6.33 1.61
N GLU A 460 -22.96 -6.86 0.82
CA GLU A 460 -22.68 -7.96 -0.12
C GLU A 460 -21.86 -7.53 -1.35
N GLY A 461 -21.73 -6.23 -1.57
CA GLY A 461 -21.07 -5.66 -2.73
C GLY A 461 -22.06 -5.17 -3.78
N ARG A 462 -21.52 -4.72 -4.91
CA ARG A 462 -22.30 -4.19 -6.02
C ARG A 462 -23.02 -5.31 -6.73
N LYS A 463 -24.28 -5.06 -7.12
CA LYS A 463 -25.08 -5.97 -7.96
C LYS A 463 -24.95 -5.53 -9.41
N TYR A 464 -24.74 -6.50 -10.29
CA TYR A 464 -24.62 -6.28 -11.73
C TYR A 464 -25.67 -7.09 -12.48
N SER A 465 -25.97 -6.68 -13.72
CA SER A 465 -26.99 -7.35 -14.57
C SER A 465 -26.49 -8.68 -15.17
N ASP A 466 -25.26 -9.08 -14.88
CA ASP A 466 -24.66 -10.33 -15.39
C ASP A 466 -25.15 -11.60 -14.67
N GLY A 467 -25.95 -11.46 -13.63
CA GLY A 467 -26.51 -12.59 -12.86
C GLY A 467 -25.48 -13.38 -12.06
N LEU A 468 -24.20 -12.98 -12.03
CA LEU A 468 -23.17 -13.71 -11.33
C LEU A 468 -23.22 -13.46 -9.81
N LYS A 469 -23.19 -14.54 -9.02
CA LYS A 469 -23.01 -14.46 -7.57
C LYS A 469 -21.51 -14.46 -7.27
N ARG A 470 -21.00 -13.32 -6.79
CA ARG A 470 -19.59 -13.19 -6.39
C ARG A 470 -19.35 -13.97 -5.10
N PRO A 471 -18.24 -14.75 -5.00
CA PRO A 471 -17.90 -15.44 -3.77
C PRO A 471 -17.65 -14.45 -2.64
N VAL A 472 -18.13 -14.79 -1.45
CA VAL A 472 -17.89 -14.03 -0.22
C VAL A 472 -16.46 -14.31 0.24
N GLY A 473 -15.76 -13.30 0.76
CA GLY A 473 -14.47 -13.48 1.42
C GLY A 473 -14.59 -14.18 2.77
N GLU A 474 -13.44 -14.42 3.40
CA GLU A 474 -13.40 -15.03 4.73
C GLU A 474 -13.69 -13.97 5.80
N TRP A 475 -14.70 -14.23 6.63
CA TRP A 475 -15.14 -13.31 7.69
C TRP A 475 -14.97 -13.96 9.04
N HIS A 476 -14.20 -13.33 9.93
CA HIS A 476 -13.99 -13.80 11.31
C HIS A 476 -14.24 -12.66 12.30
N SER A 477 -14.90 -12.98 13.42
CA SER A 477 -15.18 -12.04 14.52
C SER A 477 -15.79 -10.70 14.06
N TYR A 478 -16.73 -10.77 13.09
CA TYR A 478 -17.40 -9.58 12.57
C TYR A 478 -18.06 -8.77 13.69
N GLY A 479 -17.76 -7.47 13.75
CA GLY A 479 -18.26 -6.53 14.74
C GLY A 479 -17.50 -6.53 16.08
N VAL A 480 -16.54 -7.44 16.26
CA VAL A 480 -15.75 -7.56 17.50
C VAL A 480 -14.27 -7.63 17.15
N PRO A 481 -13.45 -6.64 17.55
CA PRO A 481 -12.01 -6.68 17.34
C PRO A 481 -11.37 -7.93 17.92
N VAL A 482 -10.29 -8.38 17.31
CA VAL A 482 -9.57 -9.61 17.69
C VAL A 482 -8.18 -9.27 18.24
N GLU A 483 -7.63 -10.23 18.99
CA GLU A 483 -6.20 -10.26 19.32
C GLU A 483 -5.44 -11.15 18.33
N PRO A 484 -4.19 -10.79 17.98
CA PRO A 484 -3.47 -9.58 18.42
C PRO A 484 -4.10 -8.29 17.87
N GLN A 485 -3.99 -7.18 18.60
CA GLN A 485 -4.56 -5.90 18.19
C GLN A 485 -4.07 -5.47 16.79
N SER A 486 -2.82 -5.76 16.44
CA SER A 486 -2.23 -5.52 15.13
C SER A 486 -1.58 -6.79 14.60
N LEU A 487 -2.03 -7.23 13.43
CA LEU A 487 -1.45 -8.38 12.75
C LEU A 487 0.01 -8.09 12.33
N TYR A 488 0.27 -6.90 11.75
CA TYR A 488 1.62 -6.52 11.34
C TYR A 488 2.62 -6.58 12.50
N ARG A 489 2.28 -5.97 13.64
CA ARG A 489 3.17 -5.94 14.81
C ARG A 489 3.42 -7.35 15.34
N TYR A 490 2.39 -8.15 15.45
CA TYR A 490 2.51 -9.55 15.89
C TYR A 490 3.45 -10.34 14.98
N GLN A 491 3.24 -10.28 13.67
CA GLN A 491 4.08 -10.97 12.69
C GLN A 491 5.53 -10.45 12.70
N PHE A 492 5.71 -9.14 12.85
CA PHE A 492 7.02 -8.52 12.97
C PHE A 492 7.77 -8.97 14.22
N ASP A 493 7.11 -9.00 15.36
CA ASP A 493 7.71 -9.45 16.64
C ASP A 493 8.10 -10.94 16.56
N LEU A 494 7.25 -11.79 16.00
CA LEU A 494 7.58 -13.20 15.76
C LEU A 494 8.82 -13.34 14.86
N ARG A 495 8.90 -12.60 13.77
CA ARG A 495 10.03 -12.64 12.83
C ARG A 495 11.33 -12.15 13.47
N CYS A 496 11.26 -11.13 14.33
CA CYS A 496 12.42 -10.54 14.99
C CYS A 496 12.77 -11.21 16.34
N GLY A 497 12.03 -12.26 16.74
CA GLY A 497 12.28 -12.99 18.00
C GLY A 497 11.99 -12.15 19.26
N LYS A 498 10.99 -11.28 19.24
CA LYS A 498 10.59 -10.39 20.33
C LYS A 498 9.35 -10.91 21.05
#